data_0f87d526490df7ad7962a2c33029f7b6
#
_entry.id   0f87d526490df7ad7962a2c33029f7b6
#
_cell.length_a   1.000
_cell.length_b   1.000
_cell.length_c   1.000
_cell.angle_alpha   90.00
_cell.angle_beta   90.00
_cell.angle_gamma   90.00
#
_symmetry.space_group_name_H-M   'P 1'
#
loop_
_entity.id
_entity.type
_entity.pdbx_description
1 polymer ?
#
loop_
_entity_poly.entity_id
_entity_poly.type
_entity_poly.pdbx_seq_one_letter_code
_entity_poly.pdbx_strand_id
1 'polypeptide(L)'
;MDPSGTYANCQIAQRGAADFHHECHDGVTQTGKDTLESSFAAKNNHGWRRIVLNFTPSWFAATMGTGIVSILLHNLPYNSDWLYWLSVIIFCLNICLFCTFLAISILRYTMFRGLFMAMIRHPVQSLFVGTFPMGLATIINMIVFVCVPAWGPWATTLAWTLWWIDVVISVASCMWLPFIIMHLHESELSKMTAAWLLPIVATIVAAASGGIVAEVLPNPQHQEWTIVTSYVLWGTGFPLAMVVLTMYFQRLTIHRLPPREVIVSVFLPLGPLGQGSFGLMQLGKVCAQVFPKTESFGPESGRVIFSFSIVIALVIWGYGLVWLFFALASITRSKFPFNMGWWGFTFPIGVFAVSTCTLAKEIPSLFFKVLGTIFSIAVVLLWLMVALETFRGVMAGNIFFAPCVSQYEKQLEQLQKKKQQDKKQEV
;
A
#
# COMPACT_ATOMS: atom_id res chain seq x y z
N MET A 1 -42.76 -27.18 19.64
CA MET A 1 -41.55 -26.58 19.13
C MET A 1 -40.46 -27.58 19.39
N ASP A 2 -40.00 -28.26 18.35
CA ASP A 2 -39.11 -29.42 18.39
C ASP A 2 -37.64 -29.00 18.45
N PRO A 3 -36.83 -29.41 19.44
CA PRO A 3 -35.39 -29.03 19.54
C PRO A 3 -34.47 -29.77 18.58
N SER A 4 -34.95 -30.70 17.76
CA SER A 4 -34.13 -31.57 16.90
C SER A 4 -33.59 -30.89 15.61
N GLY A 5 -34.16 -29.78 15.20
CA GLY A 5 -33.78 -29.07 13.97
C GLY A 5 -32.47 -28.26 14.06
N THR A 6 -32.05 -27.85 15.25
CA THR A 6 -30.90 -26.96 15.45
C THR A 6 -29.54 -27.69 15.43
N TYR A 7 -29.52 -28.95 15.80
CA TYR A 7 -28.29 -29.79 15.82
C TYR A 7 -27.89 -30.32 14.45
N ALA A 8 -28.83 -30.53 13.54
CA ALA A 8 -28.53 -31.01 12.18
C ALA A 8 -27.85 -29.94 11.33
N ASN A 9 -28.24 -28.68 11.46
CA ASN A 9 -27.62 -27.58 10.72
C ASN A 9 -26.20 -27.25 11.19
N CYS A 10 -25.88 -27.50 12.45
CA CYS A 10 -24.53 -27.29 12.98
C CYS A 10 -23.54 -28.37 12.48
N GLN A 11 -24.01 -29.63 12.31
CA GLN A 11 -23.17 -30.72 11.78
C GLN A 11 -22.91 -30.60 10.27
N ILE A 12 -23.85 -30.06 9.49
CA ILE A 12 -23.67 -29.83 8.05
C ILE A 12 -22.66 -28.67 7.82
N ALA A 13 -22.71 -27.61 8.64
CA ALA A 13 -21.72 -26.53 8.59
C ALA A 13 -20.32 -26.99 9.00
N GLN A 14 -20.19 -27.90 9.95
CA GLN A 14 -18.91 -28.49 10.37
C GLN A 14 -18.33 -29.48 9.34
N ARG A 15 -19.17 -30.26 8.64
CA ARG A 15 -18.71 -31.14 7.54
C ARG A 15 -18.23 -30.32 6.33
N GLY A 16 -18.94 -29.26 5.92
CA GLY A 16 -18.50 -28.39 4.84
C GLY A 16 -17.18 -27.68 5.14
N ALA A 17 -16.92 -27.31 6.39
CA ALA A 17 -15.65 -26.72 6.81
C ALA A 17 -14.50 -27.76 6.84
N ALA A 18 -14.79 -29.01 7.20
CA ALA A 18 -13.79 -30.07 7.19
C ALA A 18 -13.39 -30.50 5.78
N ASP A 19 -14.34 -30.59 4.85
CA ASP A 19 -14.07 -30.92 3.45
C ASP A 19 -13.31 -29.81 2.74
N PHE A 20 -13.62 -28.54 3.04
CA PHE A 20 -12.86 -27.39 2.51
C PHE A 20 -11.42 -27.32 3.08
N HIS A 21 -11.22 -27.73 4.34
CA HIS A 21 -9.88 -27.86 4.92
C HIS A 21 -9.07 -28.99 4.26
N HIS A 22 -9.72 -30.07 3.81
CA HIS A 22 -9.06 -31.17 3.11
C HIS A 22 -8.65 -30.78 1.68
N GLU A 23 -9.53 -30.10 0.92
CA GLU A 23 -9.21 -29.65 -0.45
C GLU A 23 -8.15 -28.54 -0.48
N CYS A 24 -8.11 -27.63 0.51
CA CYS A 24 -7.03 -26.63 0.61
C CYS A 24 -5.69 -27.22 1.02
N HIS A 25 -5.65 -28.42 1.63
CA HIS A 25 -4.40 -29.09 2.01
C HIS A 25 -3.71 -29.80 0.83
N ASP A 26 -4.45 -30.20 -0.19
CA ASP A 26 -3.91 -30.97 -1.32
C ASP A 26 -3.50 -30.14 -2.54
N GLY A 27 -3.78 -28.82 -2.55
CA GLY A 27 -3.49 -27.91 -3.66
C GLY A 27 -2.00 -27.56 -3.88
N VAL A 28 -1.09 -28.01 -3.01
CA VAL A 28 0.36 -27.90 -3.25
C VAL A 28 0.80 -29.20 -3.91
N THR A 29 0.86 -29.19 -5.24
CA THR A 29 1.32 -30.33 -6.04
C THR A 29 2.65 -30.87 -5.52
N GLN A 30 2.80 -32.19 -5.50
CA GLN A 30 4.00 -32.92 -5.06
C GLN A 30 5.28 -32.33 -5.66
N THR A 31 5.24 -31.94 -6.94
CA THR A 31 6.33 -31.27 -7.69
C THR A 31 6.76 -29.91 -7.10
N GLY A 32 5.83 -29.14 -6.51
CA GLY A 32 6.14 -27.89 -5.85
C GLY A 32 6.82 -28.09 -4.48
N LYS A 33 6.51 -29.20 -3.80
CA LYS A 33 7.16 -29.57 -2.53
C LYS A 33 8.60 -30.00 -2.74
N ASP A 34 8.84 -30.85 -3.73
CA ASP A 34 10.18 -31.40 -4.03
C ASP A 34 11.16 -30.31 -4.52
N THR A 35 10.68 -29.32 -5.31
CA THR A 35 11.51 -28.18 -5.77
C THR A 35 11.81 -27.19 -4.64
N LEU A 36 10.92 -26.97 -3.70
CA LEU A 36 11.16 -26.14 -2.52
C LEU A 36 12.13 -26.83 -1.55
N GLU A 37 11.95 -28.13 -1.29
CA GLU A 37 12.84 -28.91 -0.43
C GLU A 37 14.29 -28.92 -0.96
N SER A 38 14.49 -29.10 -2.26
CA SER A 38 15.81 -29.01 -2.86
C SER A 38 16.41 -27.60 -2.85
N SER A 39 15.56 -26.57 -2.87
CA SER A 39 15.96 -25.16 -2.83
C SER A 39 16.32 -24.69 -1.42
N PHE A 40 15.60 -25.17 -0.40
CA PHE A 40 15.86 -24.86 1.02
C PHE A 40 17.00 -25.69 1.61
N ALA A 41 17.23 -26.93 1.15
CA ALA A 41 18.39 -27.73 1.53
C ALA A 41 19.71 -27.08 1.13
N ALA A 42 19.71 -26.15 0.16
CA ALA A 42 20.84 -25.31 -0.20
C ALA A 42 21.01 -24.10 0.74
N LYS A 43 20.80 -24.25 2.03
CA LYS A 43 20.86 -23.23 3.10
C LYS A 43 22.19 -22.46 3.18
N ASN A 44 23.23 -22.91 2.48
CA ASN A 44 24.56 -22.30 2.36
C ASN A 44 24.81 -21.58 1.03
N ASN A 45 23.80 -21.40 0.17
CA ASN A 45 24.00 -20.67 -1.08
C ASN A 45 24.17 -19.17 -0.80
N HIS A 46 25.39 -18.74 -0.61
CA HIS A 46 25.80 -17.35 -0.70
C HIS A 46 25.65 -16.93 -2.15
N GLY A 47 24.88 -15.87 -2.44
CA GLY A 47 24.77 -15.35 -3.80
C GLY A 47 23.39 -14.76 -4.10
N TRP A 48 23.19 -14.40 -5.35
CA TRP A 48 21.99 -13.73 -5.86
C TRP A 48 20.68 -14.52 -5.62
N ARG A 49 20.74 -15.87 -5.60
CA ARG A 49 19.58 -16.72 -5.31
C ARG A 49 19.00 -16.49 -3.90
N ARG A 50 19.88 -16.26 -2.91
CA ARG A 50 19.47 -15.91 -1.54
C ARG A 50 18.76 -14.56 -1.53
N ILE A 51 19.25 -13.58 -2.31
CA ILE A 51 18.62 -12.26 -2.44
C ILE A 51 17.21 -12.41 -3.02
N VAL A 52 17.08 -13.13 -4.14
CA VAL A 52 15.79 -13.37 -4.80
C VAL A 52 14.81 -14.10 -3.87
N LEU A 53 15.23 -15.14 -3.16
CA LEU A 53 14.40 -15.89 -2.22
C LEU A 53 13.84 -14.99 -1.11
N ASN A 54 14.67 -14.10 -0.57
CA ASN A 54 14.33 -13.23 0.55
C ASN A 54 13.78 -11.86 0.14
N PHE A 55 13.51 -11.65 -1.14
CA PHE A 55 12.94 -10.40 -1.65
C PHE A 55 11.42 -10.39 -1.43
N THR A 56 10.95 -9.66 -0.44
CA THR A 56 9.53 -9.60 -0.04
C THR A 56 8.80 -8.42 -0.68
N PRO A 57 7.44 -8.42 -0.76
CA PRO A 57 6.67 -7.29 -1.25
C PRO A 57 6.93 -5.97 -0.51
N SER A 58 7.42 -6.02 0.73
CA SER A 58 7.76 -4.82 1.52
C SER A 58 8.82 -3.93 0.86
N TRP A 59 9.62 -4.45 -0.10
CA TRP A 59 10.54 -3.63 -0.88
C TRP A 59 9.85 -2.57 -1.73
N PHE A 60 8.61 -2.80 -2.18
CA PHE A 60 7.84 -1.79 -2.89
C PHE A 60 7.45 -0.58 -2.02
N ALA A 61 7.57 -0.67 -0.70
CA ALA A 61 7.47 0.50 0.16
C ALA A 61 8.58 1.53 -0.12
N ALA A 62 9.75 1.09 -0.60
CA ALA A 62 10.83 2.00 -1.00
C ALA A 62 10.47 2.77 -2.28
N THR A 63 9.81 2.13 -3.26
CA THR A 63 9.35 2.83 -4.48
C THR A 63 8.21 3.80 -4.17
N MET A 64 7.28 3.41 -3.32
CA MET A 64 6.22 4.27 -2.82
C MET A 64 6.79 5.51 -2.11
N GLY A 65 7.78 5.31 -1.22
CA GLY A 65 8.46 6.39 -0.50
C GLY A 65 9.34 7.28 -1.37
N THR A 66 10.02 6.72 -2.38
CA THR A 66 10.82 7.50 -3.33
C THR A 66 9.94 8.31 -4.28
N GLY A 67 8.84 7.71 -4.74
CA GLY A 67 7.90 8.38 -5.64
C GLY A 67 7.20 9.57 -5.00
N ILE A 68 6.81 9.47 -3.72
CA ILE A 68 6.17 10.62 -3.03
C ILE A 68 7.14 11.79 -2.86
N VAL A 69 8.44 11.53 -2.66
CA VAL A 69 9.47 12.60 -2.60
C VAL A 69 9.57 13.32 -3.93
N SER A 70 9.56 12.59 -5.06
CA SER A 70 9.55 13.20 -6.39
C SER A 70 8.32 14.12 -6.57
N ILE A 71 7.13 13.66 -6.18
CA ILE A 71 5.88 14.43 -6.25
C ILE A 71 5.97 15.70 -5.36
N LEU A 72 6.51 15.59 -4.15
CA LEU A 72 6.63 16.72 -3.23
C LEU A 72 7.59 17.78 -3.76
N LEU A 73 8.74 17.39 -4.31
CA LEU A 73 9.70 18.32 -4.89
C LEU A 73 9.13 19.06 -6.11
N HIS A 74 8.32 18.36 -6.93
CA HIS A 74 7.62 18.95 -8.06
C HIS A 74 6.54 19.97 -7.61
N ASN A 75 5.81 19.67 -6.55
CA ASN A 75 4.65 20.44 -6.09
C ASN A 75 4.94 21.37 -4.89
N LEU A 76 6.20 21.59 -4.53
CA LEU A 76 6.56 22.44 -3.40
C LEU A 76 5.99 23.86 -3.57
N PRO A 77 5.38 24.47 -2.52
CA PRO A 77 4.81 25.80 -2.63
C PRO A 77 5.81 26.91 -2.97
N TYR A 78 7.08 26.73 -2.57
CA TYR A 78 8.21 27.60 -2.93
C TYR A 78 9.08 26.85 -3.94
N ASN A 79 8.61 26.76 -5.19
CA ASN A 79 9.28 26.00 -6.24
C ASN A 79 10.36 26.85 -6.95
N SER A 80 11.35 26.15 -7.54
CA SER A 80 12.42 26.74 -8.35
C SER A 80 12.88 25.69 -9.37
N ASP A 81 13.53 26.12 -10.47
CA ASP A 81 13.93 25.24 -11.58
C ASP A 81 14.83 24.08 -11.14
N TRP A 82 15.70 24.28 -10.18
CA TRP A 82 16.56 23.21 -9.67
C TRP A 82 15.76 22.10 -8.92
N LEU A 83 14.66 22.48 -8.26
CA LEU A 83 13.75 21.51 -7.60
C LEU A 83 13.02 20.65 -8.63
N TYR A 84 12.62 21.25 -9.75
CA TYR A 84 12.03 20.51 -10.87
C TYR A 84 13.00 19.44 -11.37
N TRP A 85 14.26 19.78 -11.66
CA TRP A 85 15.26 18.81 -12.12
C TRP A 85 15.56 17.75 -11.07
N LEU A 86 15.62 18.12 -9.80
CA LEU A 86 15.79 17.16 -8.72
C LEU A 86 14.60 16.19 -8.64
N SER A 87 13.37 16.68 -8.80
CA SER A 87 12.17 15.82 -8.85
C SER A 87 12.23 14.82 -10.01
N VAL A 88 12.70 15.26 -11.18
CA VAL A 88 12.89 14.38 -12.36
C VAL A 88 13.95 13.32 -12.11
N ILE A 89 15.08 13.67 -11.50
CA ILE A 89 16.14 12.70 -11.16
C ILE A 89 15.59 11.61 -10.22
N ILE A 90 14.86 12.02 -9.16
CA ILE A 90 14.26 11.07 -8.20
C ILE A 90 13.16 10.25 -8.87
N PHE A 91 12.40 10.83 -9.80
CA PHE A 91 11.43 10.10 -10.60
C PHE A 91 12.08 9.00 -11.45
N CYS A 92 13.17 9.31 -12.17
CA CYS A 92 13.93 8.32 -12.94
C CYS A 92 14.48 7.22 -12.04
N LEU A 93 15.03 7.59 -10.87
CA LEU A 93 15.48 6.62 -9.85
C LEU A 93 14.33 5.71 -9.42
N ASN A 94 13.14 6.26 -9.17
CA ASN A 94 11.96 5.49 -8.76
C ASN A 94 11.52 4.49 -9.84
N ILE A 95 11.54 4.87 -11.11
CA ILE A 95 11.26 3.94 -12.23
C ILE A 95 12.27 2.80 -12.25
N CYS A 96 13.57 3.09 -12.15
CA CYS A 96 14.61 2.08 -12.12
C CYS A 96 14.44 1.10 -10.95
N LEU A 97 14.15 1.61 -9.75
CA LEU A 97 13.88 0.79 -8.57
C LEU A 97 12.63 -0.08 -8.78
N PHE A 98 11.54 0.50 -9.25
CA PHE A 98 10.29 -0.23 -9.48
C PHE A 98 10.46 -1.36 -10.49
N CYS A 99 11.08 -1.09 -11.63
CA CYS A 99 11.35 -2.10 -12.66
C CYS A 99 12.26 -3.22 -12.13
N THR A 100 13.29 -2.85 -11.37
CA THR A 100 14.23 -3.81 -10.74
C THR A 100 13.49 -4.69 -9.73
N PHE A 101 12.69 -4.11 -8.85
CA PHE A 101 11.93 -4.84 -7.83
C PHE A 101 10.87 -5.73 -8.45
N LEU A 102 10.22 -5.27 -9.51
CA LEU A 102 9.27 -6.07 -10.28
C LEU A 102 9.96 -7.27 -10.93
N ALA A 103 11.10 -7.07 -11.58
CA ALA A 103 11.88 -8.14 -12.19
C ALA A 103 12.33 -9.19 -11.16
N ILE A 104 12.83 -8.76 -10.00
CA ILE A 104 13.22 -9.66 -8.91
C ILE A 104 12.00 -10.41 -8.36
N SER A 105 10.85 -9.75 -8.22
CA SER A 105 9.62 -10.38 -7.75
C SER A 105 9.09 -11.43 -8.73
N ILE A 106 9.10 -11.14 -10.02
CA ILE A 106 8.75 -12.10 -11.07
C ILE A 106 9.70 -13.30 -11.00
N LEU A 107 11.00 -13.05 -10.92
CA LEU A 107 12.01 -14.11 -10.81
C LEU A 107 11.82 -14.95 -9.54
N ARG A 108 11.49 -14.33 -8.42
CA ARG A 108 11.19 -15.02 -7.16
C ARG A 108 10.04 -16.01 -7.31
N TYR A 109 8.90 -15.58 -7.84
CA TYR A 109 7.71 -16.43 -7.93
C TYR A 109 7.75 -17.44 -9.07
N THR A 110 8.58 -17.23 -10.08
CA THR A 110 8.82 -18.21 -11.15
C THR A 110 9.81 -19.28 -10.72
N MET A 111 10.89 -18.90 -10.03
CA MET A 111 11.91 -19.84 -9.54
C MET A 111 11.43 -20.67 -8.34
N PHE A 112 10.67 -20.06 -7.44
CA PHE A 112 10.24 -20.70 -6.18
C PHE A 112 8.72 -20.87 -6.17
N ARG A 113 8.24 -21.92 -6.85
CA ARG A 113 6.81 -22.26 -6.91
C ARG A 113 6.26 -22.53 -5.51
N GLY A 114 5.07 -21.97 -5.21
CA GLY A 114 4.44 -22.07 -3.88
C GLY A 114 4.81 -20.97 -2.90
N LEU A 115 5.89 -20.22 -3.14
CA LEU A 115 6.30 -19.13 -2.25
C LEU A 115 5.31 -17.94 -2.29
N PHE A 116 4.60 -17.74 -3.40
CA PHE A 116 3.53 -16.76 -3.49
C PHE A 116 2.40 -17.08 -2.51
N MET A 117 1.95 -18.36 -2.47
CA MET A 117 0.90 -18.79 -1.53
C MET A 117 1.38 -18.71 -0.08
N ALA A 118 2.65 -19.07 0.19
CA ALA A 118 3.24 -18.94 1.52
C ALA A 118 3.30 -17.48 1.98
N MET A 119 3.59 -16.53 1.07
CA MET A 119 3.57 -15.10 1.33
C MET A 119 2.15 -14.60 1.62
N ILE A 120 1.16 -15.00 0.82
CA ILE A 120 -0.25 -14.63 1.00
C ILE A 120 -0.80 -15.15 2.34
N ARG A 121 -0.41 -16.36 2.76
CA ARG A 121 -0.81 -16.93 4.05
C ARG A 121 -0.11 -16.31 5.25
N HIS A 122 0.97 -15.57 5.04
CA HIS A 122 1.70 -14.93 6.14
C HIS A 122 0.99 -13.63 6.56
N PRO A 123 0.52 -13.49 7.83
CA PRO A 123 -0.38 -12.42 8.26
C PRO A 123 0.19 -11.01 8.12
N VAL A 124 1.52 -10.85 8.12
CA VAL A 124 2.17 -9.54 7.98
C VAL A 124 2.64 -9.29 6.55
N GLN A 125 3.24 -10.29 5.88
CA GLN A 125 3.84 -10.08 4.55
C GLN A 125 2.79 -9.88 3.45
N SER A 126 1.63 -10.51 3.56
CA SER A 126 0.51 -10.33 2.65
C SER A 126 0.04 -8.86 2.59
N LEU A 127 0.06 -8.16 3.72
CA LEU A 127 -0.38 -6.75 3.79
C LEU A 127 0.46 -5.82 2.90
N PHE A 128 1.75 -6.14 2.74
CA PHE A 128 2.66 -5.32 1.91
C PHE A 128 2.41 -5.45 0.40
N VAL A 129 1.57 -6.37 -0.06
CA VAL A 129 1.17 -6.44 -1.47
C VAL A 129 0.53 -5.13 -1.94
N GLY A 130 -0.20 -4.44 -1.05
CA GLY A 130 -0.78 -3.12 -1.33
C GLY A 130 0.25 -2.02 -1.63
N THR A 131 1.53 -2.19 -1.28
CA THR A 131 2.57 -1.20 -1.58
C THR A 131 2.95 -1.17 -3.05
N PHE A 132 2.73 -2.27 -3.79
CA PHE A 132 3.00 -2.36 -5.22
C PHE A 132 2.17 -1.37 -6.06
N PRO A 133 0.82 -1.38 -6.00
CA PRO A 133 0.01 -0.41 -6.72
C PRO A 133 0.28 1.02 -6.25
N MET A 134 0.47 1.27 -4.96
CA MET A 134 0.82 2.61 -4.47
C MET A 134 2.14 3.13 -5.06
N GLY A 135 3.14 2.26 -5.24
CA GLY A 135 4.39 2.60 -5.93
C GLY A 135 4.15 2.93 -7.41
N LEU A 136 3.32 2.14 -8.10
CA LEU A 136 2.95 2.38 -9.51
C LEU A 136 2.19 3.71 -9.66
N ALA A 137 1.25 4.01 -8.78
CA ALA A 137 0.49 5.25 -8.79
C ALA A 137 1.39 6.49 -8.69
N THR A 138 2.47 6.46 -7.89
CA THR A 138 3.42 7.58 -7.84
C THR A 138 4.15 7.78 -9.17
N ILE A 139 4.45 6.71 -9.89
CA ILE A 139 5.05 6.77 -11.24
C ILE A 139 4.05 7.37 -12.23
N ILE A 140 2.79 6.93 -12.21
CA ILE A 140 1.70 7.46 -13.06
C ILE A 140 1.56 8.97 -12.85
N ASN A 141 1.52 9.43 -11.59
CA ASN A 141 1.40 10.85 -11.27
C ASN A 141 2.58 11.65 -11.84
N MET A 142 3.80 11.15 -11.73
CA MET A 142 4.98 11.81 -12.28
C MET A 142 5.03 11.76 -13.82
N ILE A 143 4.50 10.71 -14.46
CA ILE A 143 4.30 10.69 -15.92
C ILE A 143 3.37 11.83 -16.33
N VAL A 144 2.28 12.06 -15.59
CA VAL A 144 1.36 13.16 -15.88
C VAL A 144 2.05 14.52 -15.69
N PHE A 145 2.81 14.70 -14.62
CA PHE A 145 3.43 16.00 -14.31
C PHE A 145 4.62 16.35 -15.20
N VAL A 146 5.42 15.35 -15.60
CA VAL A 146 6.69 15.56 -16.30
C VAL A 146 6.62 15.11 -17.77
N CYS A 147 6.12 13.90 -18.03
CA CYS A 147 6.17 13.33 -19.36
C CYS A 147 5.05 13.85 -20.28
N VAL A 148 3.85 14.08 -19.76
CA VAL A 148 2.74 14.60 -20.60
C VAL A 148 3.06 15.97 -21.18
N PRO A 149 3.57 16.97 -20.44
CA PRO A 149 3.98 18.24 -21.01
C PRO A 149 5.13 18.14 -22.02
N ALA A 150 6.07 17.19 -21.80
CA ALA A 150 7.26 17.03 -22.63
C ALA A 150 7.04 16.16 -23.88
N TRP A 151 6.21 15.11 -23.79
CA TRP A 151 6.06 14.10 -24.82
C TRP A 151 4.70 14.11 -25.53
N GLY A 152 3.73 14.89 -25.02
CA GLY A 152 2.43 15.08 -25.66
C GLY A 152 1.44 13.93 -25.50
N PRO A 153 0.47 13.79 -26.45
CA PRO A 153 -0.74 12.97 -26.26
C PRO A 153 -0.50 11.47 -26.01
N TRP A 154 0.59 10.89 -26.53
CA TRP A 154 0.88 9.49 -26.30
C TRP A 154 1.23 9.20 -24.82
N ALA A 155 1.89 10.14 -24.14
CA ALA A 155 2.20 10.01 -22.73
C ALA A 155 0.93 10.09 -21.86
N THR A 156 -0.07 10.86 -22.30
CA THR A 156 -1.41 10.88 -21.67
C THR A 156 -2.08 9.52 -21.79
N THR A 157 -2.05 8.92 -22.97
CA THR A 157 -2.61 7.57 -23.20
C THR A 157 -1.87 6.52 -22.37
N LEU A 158 -0.54 6.62 -22.28
CA LEU A 158 0.27 5.74 -21.44
C LEU A 158 -0.14 5.86 -19.98
N ALA A 159 -0.22 7.09 -19.43
CA ALA A 159 -0.61 7.33 -18.05
C ALA A 159 -2.00 6.77 -17.74
N TRP A 160 -2.97 6.97 -18.65
CA TRP A 160 -4.33 6.46 -18.49
C TRP A 160 -4.40 4.93 -18.55
N THR A 161 -3.63 4.30 -19.45
CA THR A 161 -3.56 2.84 -19.55
C THR A 161 -2.94 2.24 -18.28
N LEU A 162 -1.83 2.79 -17.79
CA LEU A 162 -1.19 2.35 -16.54
C LEU A 162 -2.12 2.55 -15.35
N TRP A 163 -2.89 3.63 -15.33
CA TRP A 163 -3.86 3.87 -14.28
C TRP A 163 -4.96 2.81 -14.24
N TRP A 164 -5.50 2.36 -15.39
CA TRP A 164 -6.48 1.27 -15.41
C TRP A 164 -5.89 -0.06 -14.91
N ILE A 165 -4.63 -0.33 -15.22
CA ILE A 165 -3.91 -1.49 -14.68
C ILE A 165 -3.79 -1.36 -13.15
N ASP A 166 -3.42 -0.18 -12.67
CA ASP A 166 -3.31 0.12 -11.23
C ASP A 166 -4.65 -0.02 -10.51
N VAL A 167 -5.76 0.43 -11.12
CA VAL A 167 -7.13 0.26 -10.60
C VAL A 167 -7.44 -1.21 -10.35
N VAL A 168 -7.19 -2.08 -11.32
CA VAL A 168 -7.48 -3.53 -11.19
C VAL A 168 -6.68 -4.14 -10.04
N ILE A 169 -5.39 -3.82 -9.94
CA ILE A 169 -4.50 -4.34 -8.90
C ILE A 169 -4.90 -3.78 -7.52
N SER A 170 -5.24 -2.50 -7.45
CA SER A 170 -5.66 -1.83 -6.21
C SER A 170 -6.98 -2.39 -5.69
N VAL A 171 -7.97 -2.62 -6.55
CA VAL A 171 -9.26 -3.26 -6.19
C VAL A 171 -9.02 -4.69 -5.72
N ALA A 172 -8.22 -5.45 -6.45
CA ALA A 172 -7.86 -6.82 -6.05
C ALA A 172 -7.18 -6.82 -4.67
N SER A 173 -6.24 -5.91 -4.41
CA SER A 173 -5.59 -5.78 -3.10
C SER A 173 -6.58 -5.40 -1.99
N CYS A 174 -7.46 -4.43 -2.24
CA CYS A 174 -8.41 -3.92 -1.25
C CYS A 174 -9.50 -4.93 -0.89
N MET A 175 -9.93 -5.75 -1.84
CA MET A 175 -11.03 -6.72 -1.63
C MET A 175 -10.51 -8.07 -1.17
N TRP A 176 -9.51 -8.60 -1.87
CA TRP A 176 -9.05 -9.97 -1.64
C TRP A 176 -8.21 -10.11 -0.35
N LEU A 177 -7.31 -9.17 -0.06
CA LEU A 177 -6.45 -9.29 1.12
C LEU A 177 -7.21 -9.20 2.45
N PRO A 178 -8.14 -8.26 2.68
CA PRO A 178 -9.00 -8.30 3.87
C PRO A 178 -9.82 -9.58 3.95
N PHE A 179 -10.33 -10.10 2.82
CA PHE A 179 -11.05 -11.37 2.80
C PHE A 179 -10.16 -12.55 3.22
N ILE A 180 -8.90 -12.58 2.78
CA ILE A 180 -7.91 -13.57 3.22
C ILE A 180 -7.65 -13.48 4.73
N ILE A 181 -7.55 -12.26 5.27
CA ILE A 181 -7.40 -12.05 6.71
C ILE A 181 -8.58 -12.66 7.48
N MET A 182 -9.81 -12.47 6.98
CA MET A 182 -11.03 -12.99 7.61
C MET A 182 -11.13 -14.52 7.54
N HIS A 183 -10.56 -15.14 6.51
CA HIS A 183 -10.75 -16.57 6.22
C HIS A 183 -9.56 -17.45 6.58
N LEU A 184 -8.32 -16.98 6.38
CA LEU A 184 -7.10 -17.79 6.52
C LEU A 184 -6.20 -17.42 7.69
N HIS A 185 -6.29 -16.17 8.20
CA HIS A 185 -5.41 -15.71 9.24
C HIS A 185 -6.04 -15.85 10.62
N GLU A 186 -5.33 -16.46 11.55
CA GLU A 186 -5.67 -16.40 12.98
C GLU A 186 -5.28 -15.01 13.50
N SER A 187 -6.25 -14.09 13.49
CA SER A 187 -6.04 -12.71 13.83
C SER A 187 -6.45 -12.43 15.28
N GLU A 188 -5.51 -11.94 16.08
CA GLU A 188 -5.75 -11.42 17.42
C GLU A 188 -5.65 -9.91 17.43
N LEU A 189 -6.54 -9.22 18.13
CA LEU A 189 -6.51 -7.77 18.26
C LEU A 189 -5.18 -7.27 18.84
N SER A 190 -4.57 -8.01 19.77
CA SER A 190 -3.27 -7.71 20.38
C SER A 190 -2.13 -7.61 19.37
N LYS A 191 -2.17 -8.41 18.30
CA LYS A 191 -1.16 -8.49 17.25
C LYS A 191 -1.44 -7.56 16.06
N MET A 192 -2.60 -6.91 16.05
CA MET A 192 -2.98 -5.97 14.99
C MET A 192 -2.02 -4.79 14.94
N THR A 193 -1.61 -4.41 13.73
CA THR A 193 -0.82 -3.20 13.46
C THR A 193 -1.53 -2.35 12.41
N ALA A 194 -1.16 -1.08 12.28
CA ALA A 194 -1.71 -0.23 11.24
C ALA A 194 -1.33 -0.66 9.81
N ALA A 195 -0.48 -1.68 9.64
CA ALA A 195 -0.20 -2.27 8.34
C ALA A 195 -1.45 -2.85 7.65
N TRP A 196 -2.53 -3.15 8.39
CA TRP A 196 -3.83 -3.53 7.84
C TRP A 196 -4.42 -2.48 6.89
N LEU A 197 -3.96 -1.24 7.00
CA LEU A 197 -4.35 -0.15 6.09
C LEU A 197 -3.71 -0.29 4.70
N LEU A 198 -2.54 -0.92 4.56
CA LEU A 198 -1.78 -0.94 3.31
C LEU A 198 -2.57 -1.45 2.09
N PRO A 199 -3.25 -2.61 2.15
CA PRO A 199 -4.04 -3.07 1.01
C PRO A 199 -5.25 -2.19 0.70
N ILE A 200 -5.84 -1.55 1.73
CA ILE A 200 -7.05 -0.73 1.61
C ILE A 200 -6.71 0.63 1.00
N VAL A 201 -5.60 1.22 1.43
CA VAL A 201 -5.15 2.55 0.97
C VAL A 201 -4.82 2.55 -0.53
N ALA A 202 -4.49 1.41 -1.11
CA ALA A 202 -4.20 1.29 -2.53
C ALA A 202 -5.32 1.87 -3.42
N THR A 203 -6.60 1.60 -3.10
CA THR A 203 -7.74 2.16 -3.86
C THR A 203 -7.89 3.67 -3.65
N ILE A 204 -7.58 4.19 -2.46
CA ILE A 204 -7.60 5.64 -2.20
C ILE A 204 -6.50 6.35 -3.03
N VAL A 205 -5.33 5.71 -3.14
CA VAL A 205 -4.21 6.23 -3.94
C VAL A 205 -4.57 6.19 -5.42
N ALA A 206 -5.12 5.08 -5.93
CA ALA A 206 -5.60 4.97 -7.30
C ALA A 206 -6.70 6.00 -7.64
N ALA A 207 -7.61 6.28 -6.68
CA ALA A 207 -8.64 7.31 -6.83
C ALA A 207 -8.03 8.72 -6.99
N ALA A 208 -7.08 9.07 -6.15
CA ALA A 208 -6.41 10.37 -6.24
C ALA A 208 -5.59 10.52 -7.52
N SER A 209 -4.88 9.45 -7.94
CA SER A 209 -4.16 9.41 -9.22
C SER A 209 -5.12 9.51 -10.41
N GLY A 210 -6.32 8.92 -10.32
CA GLY A 210 -7.35 9.07 -11.34
C GLY A 210 -7.80 10.52 -11.51
N GLY A 211 -7.89 11.30 -10.43
CA GLY A 211 -8.13 12.74 -10.50
C GLY A 211 -7.02 13.50 -11.23
N ILE A 212 -5.75 13.13 -11.01
CA ILE A 212 -4.60 13.71 -11.72
C ILE A 212 -4.62 13.36 -13.22
N VAL A 213 -4.87 12.07 -13.53
CA VAL A 213 -4.95 11.59 -14.92
C VAL A 213 -6.13 12.22 -15.66
N ALA A 214 -7.30 12.31 -15.01
CA ALA A 214 -8.49 12.92 -15.63
C ALA A 214 -8.29 14.39 -16.02
N GLU A 215 -7.45 15.13 -15.28
CA GLU A 215 -7.17 16.55 -15.58
C GLU A 215 -6.51 16.76 -16.95
N VAL A 216 -5.72 15.77 -17.43
CA VAL A 216 -4.95 15.87 -18.68
C VAL A 216 -5.56 15.08 -19.87
N LEU A 217 -6.62 14.34 -19.65
CA LEU A 217 -7.30 13.59 -20.74
C LEU A 217 -7.97 14.58 -21.72
N PRO A 218 -7.79 14.40 -23.04
CA PRO A 218 -8.36 15.30 -24.03
C PRO A 218 -9.86 15.12 -24.26
N ASN A 219 -10.39 13.91 -24.02
CA ASN A 219 -11.80 13.56 -24.27
C ASN A 219 -12.61 13.72 -22.98
N PRO A 220 -13.65 14.62 -22.95
CA PRO A 220 -14.49 14.82 -21.76
C PRO A 220 -15.19 13.56 -21.28
N GLN A 221 -15.58 12.64 -22.16
CA GLN A 221 -16.18 11.38 -21.80
C GLN A 221 -15.20 10.47 -21.04
N HIS A 222 -13.94 10.41 -21.48
CA HIS A 222 -12.90 9.65 -20.77
C HIS A 222 -12.56 10.29 -19.42
N GLN A 223 -12.57 11.62 -19.34
CA GLN A 223 -12.44 12.34 -18.06
C GLN A 223 -13.54 11.92 -17.09
N GLU A 224 -14.78 11.93 -17.54
CA GLU A 224 -15.95 11.56 -16.73
C GLU A 224 -15.87 10.11 -16.24
N TRP A 225 -15.57 9.15 -17.12
CA TRP A 225 -15.39 7.75 -16.69
C TRP A 225 -14.30 7.60 -15.63
N THR A 226 -13.19 8.30 -15.81
CA THR A 226 -12.08 8.28 -14.87
C THR A 226 -12.48 8.89 -13.52
N ILE A 227 -13.24 10.00 -13.52
CA ILE A 227 -13.76 10.64 -12.30
C ILE A 227 -14.71 9.72 -11.56
N VAL A 228 -15.71 9.16 -12.27
CA VAL A 228 -16.73 8.29 -11.65
C VAL A 228 -16.07 7.05 -11.04
N THR A 229 -15.17 6.40 -11.78
CA THR A 229 -14.40 5.27 -11.27
C THR A 229 -13.58 5.67 -10.03
N SER A 230 -12.95 6.84 -10.05
CA SER A 230 -12.15 7.33 -8.93
C SER A 230 -12.99 7.59 -7.68
N TYR A 231 -14.21 8.13 -7.82
CA TYR A 231 -15.12 8.25 -6.66
C TYR A 231 -15.54 6.90 -6.11
N VAL A 232 -15.80 5.90 -6.96
CA VAL A 232 -16.08 4.53 -6.52
C VAL A 232 -14.89 3.95 -5.76
N LEU A 233 -13.67 4.10 -6.28
CA LEU A 233 -12.44 3.66 -5.61
C LEU A 233 -12.23 4.35 -4.26
N TRP A 234 -12.45 5.66 -4.20
CA TRP A 234 -12.39 6.41 -2.95
C TRP A 234 -13.44 5.91 -1.95
N GLY A 235 -14.67 5.67 -2.42
CA GLY A 235 -15.79 5.15 -1.63
C GLY A 235 -15.59 3.72 -1.15
N THR A 236 -14.82 2.89 -1.86
CA THR A 236 -14.48 1.53 -1.38
C THR A 236 -13.37 1.56 -0.33
N GLY A 237 -12.35 2.40 -0.51
CA GLY A 237 -11.18 2.41 0.35
C GLY A 237 -11.34 3.26 1.60
N PHE A 238 -11.82 4.50 1.46
CA PHE A 238 -11.80 5.47 2.56
C PHE A 238 -12.70 5.07 3.74
N PRO A 239 -13.98 4.69 3.57
CA PRO A 239 -14.80 4.23 4.67
C PRO A 239 -14.25 2.97 5.35
N LEU A 240 -13.72 2.02 4.58
CA LEU A 240 -13.10 0.83 5.13
C LEU A 240 -11.83 1.16 5.93
N ALA A 241 -11.03 2.12 5.48
CA ALA A 241 -9.88 2.61 6.24
C ALA A 241 -10.32 3.24 7.58
N MET A 242 -11.45 3.97 7.61
CA MET A 242 -11.98 4.53 8.87
C MET A 242 -12.39 3.44 9.87
N VAL A 243 -12.99 2.34 9.39
CA VAL A 243 -13.30 1.17 10.24
C VAL A 243 -12.02 0.59 10.84
N VAL A 244 -10.99 0.38 10.01
CA VAL A 244 -9.69 -0.15 10.48
C VAL A 244 -9.00 0.82 11.46
N LEU A 245 -9.09 2.13 11.23
CA LEU A 245 -8.57 3.14 12.15
C LEU A 245 -9.26 3.09 13.52
N THR A 246 -10.58 2.89 13.54
CA THR A 246 -11.33 2.73 14.79
C THR A 246 -10.89 1.48 15.55
N MET A 247 -10.76 0.35 14.87
CA MET A 247 -10.23 -0.89 15.46
C MET A 247 -8.78 -0.71 15.95
N TYR A 248 -7.96 0.01 15.20
CA TYR A 248 -6.57 0.27 15.58
C TYR A 248 -6.48 1.20 16.80
N PHE A 249 -7.34 2.22 16.89
CA PHE A 249 -7.44 3.06 18.08
C PHE A 249 -7.84 2.24 19.30
N GLN A 250 -8.85 1.38 19.18
CA GLN A 250 -9.27 0.45 20.25
C GLN A 250 -8.10 -0.47 20.66
N ARG A 251 -7.37 -1.01 19.68
CA ARG A 251 -6.18 -1.84 19.95
C ARG A 251 -5.12 -1.08 20.74
N LEU A 252 -4.82 0.17 20.38
CA LEU A 252 -3.81 0.98 21.09
C LEU A 252 -4.24 1.29 22.54
N THR A 253 -5.53 1.54 22.76
CA THR A 253 -6.05 1.84 24.11
C THR A 253 -6.04 0.62 25.03
N ILE A 254 -6.37 -0.56 24.51
CA ILE A 254 -6.46 -1.80 25.29
C ILE A 254 -5.09 -2.47 25.46
N HIS A 255 -4.33 -2.60 24.37
CA HIS A 255 -3.08 -3.39 24.32
C HIS A 255 -1.80 -2.53 24.29
N ARG A 256 -1.91 -1.22 24.51
CA ARG A 256 -0.77 -0.26 24.52
C ARG A 256 -0.09 -0.14 23.14
N LEU A 257 1.07 0.50 23.10
CA LEU A 257 1.84 0.72 21.86
C LEU A 257 2.33 -0.60 21.25
N PRO A 258 2.51 -0.65 19.92
CA PRO A 258 3.07 -1.82 19.24
C PRO A 258 4.51 -2.12 19.69
N PRO A 259 5.00 -3.36 19.48
CA PRO A 259 6.41 -3.71 19.69
C PRO A 259 7.36 -2.78 18.94
N ARG A 260 8.58 -2.64 19.45
CA ARG A 260 9.60 -1.70 18.94
C ARG A 260 9.91 -1.90 17.47
N GLU A 261 9.92 -3.13 17.01
CA GLU A 261 10.24 -3.52 15.62
C GLU A 261 9.21 -3.01 14.61
N VAL A 262 7.96 -2.80 15.04
CA VAL A 262 6.83 -2.36 14.18
C VAL A 262 6.24 -1.02 14.62
N ILE A 263 6.89 -0.31 15.55
CA ILE A 263 6.40 0.98 16.08
C ILE A 263 6.19 2.01 14.96
N VAL A 264 6.98 1.95 13.90
CA VAL A 264 6.87 2.82 12.72
C VAL A 264 5.48 2.76 12.09
N SER A 265 4.77 1.64 12.22
CA SER A 265 3.42 1.49 11.68
C SER A 265 2.40 2.50 12.22
N VAL A 266 2.68 3.15 13.38
CA VAL A 266 1.80 4.19 13.93
C VAL A 266 1.65 5.43 13.04
N PHE A 267 2.51 5.59 12.01
CA PHE A 267 2.39 6.65 10.99
C PHE A 267 1.48 6.27 9.83
N LEU A 268 1.19 4.98 9.62
CA LEU A 268 0.35 4.52 8.51
C LEU A 268 -1.06 5.13 8.48
N PRO A 269 -1.71 5.48 9.60
CA PRO A 269 -2.98 6.22 9.62
C PRO A 269 -2.97 7.54 8.83
N LEU A 270 -1.82 8.20 8.72
CA LEU A 270 -1.68 9.42 7.89
C LEU A 270 -1.86 9.13 6.39
N GLY A 271 -1.64 7.88 5.96
CA GLY A 271 -1.81 7.47 4.56
C GLY A 271 -3.22 7.71 4.04
N PRO A 272 -4.24 7.02 4.57
CA PRO A 272 -5.62 7.21 4.12
C PRO A 272 -6.14 8.63 4.38
N LEU A 273 -5.74 9.29 5.46
CA LEU A 273 -6.20 10.64 5.80
C LEU A 273 -5.59 11.69 4.88
N GLY A 274 -4.28 11.65 4.63
CA GLY A 274 -3.61 12.54 3.70
C GLY A 274 -4.07 12.31 2.26
N GLN A 275 -4.05 11.05 1.81
CA GLN A 275 -4.41 10.71 0.44
C GLN A 275 -5.91 10.87 0.17
N GLY A 276 -6.76 10.56 1.15
CA GLY A 276 -8.21 10.74 1.06
C GLY A 276 -8.60 12.22 0.97
N SER A 277 -7.97 13.08 1.77
CA SER A 277 -8.13 14.54 1.72
C SER A 277 -7.64 15.10 0.38
N PHE A 278 -6.42 14.76 -0.05
CA PHE A 278 -5.87 15.19 -1.33
C PHE A 278 -6.73 14.73 -2.51
N GLY A 279 -7.07 13.44 -2.56
CA GLY A 279 -7.85 12.85 -3.65
C GLY A 279 -9.21 13.49 -3.80
N LEU A 280 -9.89 13.79 -2.68
CA LEU A 280 -11.19 14.43 -2.71
C LEU A 280 -11.11 15.87 -3.28
N MET A 281 -10.09 16.65 -2.91
CA MET A 281 -9.86 17.98 -3.48
C MET A 281 -9.57 17.91 -4.97
N GLN A 282 -8.69 16.99 -5.38
CA GLN A 282 -8.31 16.83 -6.78
C GLN A 282 -9.50 16.40 -7.64
N LEU A 283 -10.30 15.43 -7.18
CA LEU A 283 -11.51 14.99 -7.88
C LEU A 283 -12.54 16.12 -7.98
N GLY A 284 -12.79 16.84 -6.89
CA GLY A 284 -13.70 17.98 -6.89
C GLY A 284 -13.28 19.06 -7.88
N LYS A 285 -11.98 19.38 -7.94
CA LYS A 285 -11.41 20.34 -8.90
C LYS A 285 -11.69 19.91 -10.35
N VAL A 286 -11.46 18.63 -10.67
CA VAL A 286 -11.69 18.12 -12.02
C VAL A 286 -13.18 18.04 -12.34
N CYS A 287 -14.05 17.73 -11.38
CA CYS A 287 -15.51 17.81 -11.56
C CYS A 287 -15.96 19.22 -11.97
N ALA A 288 -15.40 20.26 -11.36
CA ALA A 288 -15.72 21.66 -11.72
C ALA A 288 -15.34 22.01 -13.18
N GLN A 289 -14.35 21.32 -13.75
CA GLN A 289 -13.89 21.53 -15.12
C GLN A 289 -14.64 20.66 -16.15
N VAL A 290 -15.06 19.45 -15.78
CA VAL A 290 -15.58 18.43 -16.69
C VAL A 290 -17.10 18.42 -16.76
N PHE A 291 -17.80 18.50 -15.64
CA PHE A 291 -19.27 18.38 -15.62
C PHE A 291 -20.01 19.45 -16.43
N PRO A 292 -19.54 20.70 -16.52
CA PRO A 292 -20.14 21.67 -17.45
C PRO A 292 -20.00 21.30 -18.93
N LYS A 293 -18.99 20.45 -19.29
CA LYS A 293 -18.73 20.04 -20.68
C LYS A 293 -19.48 18.77 -21.07
N THR A 294 -19.77 17.89 -20.12
CA THR A 294 -20.45 16.59 -20.35
C THR A 294 -21.96 16.68 -20.12
N GLU A 295 -22.44 17.77 -19.50
CA GLU A 295 -23.85 17.96 -19.13
C GLU A 295 -24.46 16.82 -18.28
N SER A 296 -23.61 15.95 -17.72
CA SER A 296 -24.02 14.76 -16.97
C SER A 296 -24.70 15.11 -15.64
N PHE A 297 -24.36 16.28 -15.11
CA PHE A 297 -24.96 16.87 -13.91
C PHE A 297 -25.30 18.32 -14.23
N GLY A 298 -26.17 18.94 -13.46
CA GLY A 298 -26.53 20.34 -13.68
C GLY A 298 -25.31 21.29 -13.75
N PRO A 299 -25.39 22.46 -14.42
CA PRO A 299 -24.26 23.31 -14.76
C PRO A 299 -23.45 23.82 -13.56
N GLU A 300 -24.08 23.95 -12.39
CA GLU A 300 -23.42 24.40 -11.15
C GLU A 300 -22.90 23.25 -10.27
N SER A 301 -23.24 22.01 -10.59
CA SER A 301 -22.92 20.83 -9.74
C SER A 301 -21.42 20.66 -9.52
N GLY A 302 -20.59 20.88 -10.54
CA GLY A 302 -19.14 20.75 -10.43
C GLY A 302 -18.53 21.75 -9.43
N ARG A 303 -19.00 22.99 -9.39
CA ARG A 303 -18.55 24.01 -8.42
C ARG A 303 -18.99 23.68 -6.99
N VAL A 304 -20.21 23.20 -6.84
CA VAL A 304 -20.74 22.81 -5.52
C VAL A 304 -19.92 21.62 -4.99
N ILE A 305 -19.66 20.59 -5.81
CA ILE A 305 -18.85 19.44 -5.45
C ILE A 305 -17.44 19.87 -5.06
N PHE A 306 -16.82 20.76 -5.82
CA PHE A 306 -15.48 21.28 -5.50
C PHE A 306 -15.44 21.99 -4.14
N SER A 307 -16.35 22.94 -3.90
CA SER A 307 -16.41 23.65 -2.62
C SER A 307 -16.65 22.70 -1.45
N PHE A 308 -17.56 21.74 -1.61
CA PHE A 308 -17.82 20.70 -0.60
C PHE A 308 -16.60 19.80 -0.37
N SER A 309 -15.89 19.42 -1.43
CA SER A 309 -14.68 18.62 -1.35
C SER A 309 -13.58 19.27 -0.51
N ILE A 310 -13.40 20.61 -0.63
CA ILE A 310 -12.42 21.35 0.18
C ILE A 310 -12.79 21.29 1.66
N VAL A 311 -14.07 21.50 2.01
CA VAL A 311 -14.52 21.49 3.40
C VAL A 311 -14.34 20.11 4.03
N ILE A 312 -14.74 19.05 3.34
CA ILE A 312 -14.55 17.68 3.82
C ILE A 312 -13.06 17.31 3.90
N ALA A 313 -12.26 17.74 2.94
CA ALA A 313 -10.81 17.54 2.96
C ALA A 313 -10.16 18.19 4.19
N LEU A 314 -10.60 19.38 4.60
CA LEU A 314 -10.15 20.03 5.83
C LEU A 314 -10.51 19.21 7.07
N VAL A 315 -11.71 18.64 7.13
CA VAL A 315 -12.12 17.77 8.25
C VAL A 315 -11.25 16.52 8.33
N ILE A 316 -11.02 15.86 7.20
CA ILE A 316 -10.15 14.68 7.10
C ILE A 316 -8.71 15.03 7.48
N TRP A 317 -8.19 16.15 6.99
CA TRP A 317 -6.87 16.65 7.32
C TRP A 317 -6.73 16.96 8.81
N GLY A 318 -7.73 17.60 9.41
CA GLY A 318 -7.77 17.86 10.85
C GLY A 318 -7.74 16.58 11.68
N TYR A 319 -8.47 15.54 11.25
CA TYR A 319 -8.37 14.21 11.88
C TYR A 319 -6.97 13.60 11.70
N GLY A 320 -6.31 13.88 10.58
CA GLY A 320 -4.92 13.51 10.35
C GLY A 320 -3.94 14.12 11.37
N LEU A 321 -4.18 15.34 11.85
CA LEU A 321 -3.35 15.96 12.90
C LEU A 321 -3.41 15.18 14.21
N VAL A 322 -4.57 14.60 14.57
CA VAL A 322 -4.70 13.75 15.76
C VAL A 322 -3.79 12.52 15.65
N TRP A 323 -3.82 11.86 14.48
CA TRP A 323 -2.97 10.69 14.25
C TRP A 323 -1.49 11.05 14.13
N LEU A 324 -1.16 12.22 13.58
CA LEU A 324 0.22 12.73 13.58
C LEU A 324 0.74 12.94 15.00
N PHE A 325 -0.08 13.53 15.88
CA PHE A 325 0.27 13.69 17.29
C PHE A 325 0.50 12.33 17.96
N PHE A 326 -0.40 11.35 17.78
CA PHE A 326 -0.24 10.01 18.35
C PHE A 326 1.02 9.31 17.83
N ALA A 327 1.32 9.46 16.55
CA ALA A 327 2.50 8.88 15.93
C ALA A 327 3.78 9.49 16.51
N LEU A 328 3.89 10.82 16.56
CA LEU A 328 5.03 11.52 17.13
C LEU A 328 5.22 11.19 18.63
N ALA A 329 4.15 11.22 19.43
CA ALA A 329 4.20 10.86 20.83
C ALA A 329 4.63 9.39 21.04
N SER A 330 4.26 8.49 20.14
CA SER A 330 4.60 7.07 20.24
C SER A 330 6.10 6.81 20.02
N ILE A 331 6.71 7.44 19.01
CA ILE A 331 8.13 7.22 18.70
C ILE A 331 9.06 7.81 19.76
N THR A 332 8.64 8.86 20.50
CA THR A 332 9.47 9.44 21.58
C THR A 332 9.64 8.50 22.78
N ARG A 333 8.79 7.47 22.90
CA ARG A 333 8.78 6.54 24.03
C ARG A 333 9.68 5.32 23.87
N SER A 334 10.25 5.09 22.68
CA SER A 334 11.00 3.87 22.41
C SER A 334 12.17 4.11 21.47
N LYS A 335 13.33 3.50 21.78
CA LYS A 335 14.40 3.30 20.79
C LYS A 335 14.03 2.07 19.96
N PHE A 336 14.08 2.17 18.64
CA PHE A 336 13.69 1.09 17.73
C PHE A 336 14.76 0.87 16.66
N PRO A 337 15.04 -0.42 16.31
CA PRO A 337 16.06 -0.76 15.34
C PRO A 337 15.62 -0.38 13.93
N PHE A 338 16.59 -0.12 13.04
CA PHE A 338 16.33 0.05 11.62
C PHE A 338 15.87 -1.27 10.98
N ASN A 339 14.83 -1.22 10.18
CA ASN A 339 14.35 -2.32 9.33
C ASN A 339 13.55 -1.74 8.14
N MET A 340 13.16 -2.62 7.18
CA MET A 340 12.37 -2.19 6.00
C MET A 340 11.06 -1.48 6.33
N GLY A 341 10.52 -1.67 7.52
CA GLY A 341 9.32 -0.96 7.99
C GLY A 341 9.51 0.56 8.11
N TRP A 342 10.75 1.07 8.17
CA TRP A 342 11.02 2.51 8.19
C TRP A 342 10.57 3.25 6.92
N TRP A 343 10.43 2.54 5.79
CA TRP A 343 9.79 3.10 4.60
C TRP A 343 8.31 3.44 4.84
N GLY A 344 7.69 2.90 5.89
CA GLY A 344 6.36 3.27 6.37
C GLY A 344 6.26 4.69 6.97
N PHE A 345 7.37 5.40 7.20
CA PHE A 345 7.37 6.83 7.54
C PHE A 345 7.12 7.71 6.31
N THR A 346 7.85 7.43 5.23
CA THR A 346 8.03 8.37 4.11
C THR A 346 6.73 8.64 3.37
N PHE A 347 6.03 7.60 2.94
CA PHE A 347 4.82 7.77 2.15
C PHE A 347 3.65 8.37 2.95
N PRO A 348 3.28 7.87 4.14
CA PRO A 348 2.15 8.44 4.89
C PRO A 348 2.33 9.92 5.26
N ILE A 349 3.52 10.30 5.72
CA ILE A 349 3.81 11.72 6.00
C ILE A 349 3.85 12.50 4.68
N GLY A 350 4.37 11.89 3.61
CA GLY A 350 4.46 12.50 2.28
C GLY A 350 3.09 12.83 1.69
N VAL A 351 2.13 11.92 1.73
CA VAL A 351 0.78 12.19 1.22
C VAL A 351 0.03 13.19 2.10
N PHE A 352 0.33 13.24 3.40
CA PHE A 352 -0.19 14.26 4.29
C PHE A 352 0.40 15.65 3.96
N ALA A 353 1.69 15.70 3.61
CA ALA A 353 2.34 16.90 3.09
C ALA A 353 1.74 17.35 1.75
N VAL A 354 1.49 16.41 0.80
CA VAL A 354 0.82 16.73 -0.48
C VAL A 354 -0.55 17.34 -0.24
N SER A 355 -1.36 16.75 0.65
CA SER A 355 -2.66 17.30 1.03
C SER A 355 -2.54 18.72 1.58
N THR A 356 -1.56 18.96 2.46
CA THR A 356 -1.30 20.29 3.05
C THR A 356 -0.88 21.31 1.99
N CYS A 357 -0.02 20.93 1.03
CA CYS A 357 0.37 21.76 -0.10
C CYS A 357 -0.80 22.06 -1.04
N THR A 358 -1.71 21.09 -1.22
CA THR A 358 -2.93 21.29 -2.02
C THR A 358 -3.88 22.26 -1.32
N LEU A 359 -4.09 22.12 -0.02
CA LEU A 359 -4.85 23.12 0.76
C LEU A 359 -4.25 24.53 0.64
N ALA A 360 -2.92 24.65 0.60
CA ALA A 360 -2.25 25.93 0.40
C ALA A 360 -2.51 26.56 -0.98
N LYS A 361 -2.77 25.72 -2.00
CA LYS A 361 -3.11 26.18 -3.38
C LYS A 361 -4.60 26.57 -3.49
N GLU A 362 -5.48 25.76 -2.92
CA GLU A 362 -6.93 25.91 -3.05
C GLU A 362 -7.49 26.94 -2.04
N ILE A 363 -6.89 27.04 -0.86
CA ILE A 363 -7.19 28.07 0.14
C ILE A 363 -5.94 28.94 0.26
N PRO A 364 -5.94 30.19 -0.29
CA PRO A 364 -4.77 31.08 -0.22
C PRO A 364 -4.42 31.40 1.24
N SER A 365 -3.61 30.55 1.88
CA SER A 365 -3.23 30.64 3.27
C SER A 365 -1.73 30.47 3.45
N LEU A 366 -1.10 31.48 4.04
CA LEU A 366 0.32 31.42 4.40
C LEU A 366 0.61 30.27 5.38
N PHE A 367 -0.33 29.97 6.29
CA PHE A 367 -0.21 28.88 7.24
C PHE A 367 -0.01 27.54 6.54
N PHE A 368 -0.90 27.16 5.61
CA PHE A 368 -0.78 25.89 4.88
C PHE A 368 0.45 25.87 3.98
N LYS A 369 0.82 27.03 3.41
CA LYS A 369 2.01 27.14 2.56
C LYS A 369 3.30 26.85 3.33
N VAL A 370 3.45 27.46 4.52
CA VAL A 370 4.61 27.22 5.39
C VAL A 370 4.60 25.79 5.94
N LEU A 371 3.46 25.34 6.45
CA LEU A 371 3.34 24.00 7.05
C LEU A 371 3.58 22.88 6.02
N GLY A 372 3.04 23.01 4.81
CA GLY A 372 3.27 22.06 3.71
C GLY A 372 4.74 21.99 3.31
N THR A 373 5.44 23.14 3.33
CA THR A 373 6.88 23.19 3.07
C THR A 373 7.68 22.51 4.17
N ILE A 374 7.34 22.73 5.45
CA ILE A 374 7.99 22.07 6.60
C ILE A 374 7.82 20.54 6.49
N PHE A 375 6.60 20.06 6.25
CA PHE A 375 6.35 18.61 6.08
C PHE A 375 7.10 18.05 4.88
N SER A 376 7.14 18.74 3.76
CA SER A 376 7.85 18.29 2.56
C SER A 376 9.36 18.16 2.80
N ILE A 377 9.98 19.15 3.46
CA ILE A 377 11.41 19.09 3.83
C ILE A 377 11.66 17.94 4.81
N ALA A 378 10.81 17.78 5.81
CA ALA A 378 10.93 16.69 6.78
C ALA A 378 10.88 15.31 6.08
N VAL A 379 9.99 15.13 5.10
CA VAL A 379 9.90 13.88 4.33
C VAL A 379 11.14 13.65 3.47
N VAL A 380 11.68 14.68 2.82
CA VAL A 380 12.92 14.57 2.03
C VAL A 380 14.10 14.15 2.92
N LEU A 381 14.27 14.79 4.08
CA LEU A 381 15.34 14.44 5.03
C LEU A 381 15.17 13.01 5.57
N LEU A 382 13.96 12.63 5.90
CA LEU A 382 13.62 11.28 6.37
C LEU A 382 13.89 10.25 5.27
N TRP A 383 13.52 10.52 4.02
CA TRP A 383 13.80 9.66 2.88
C TRP A 383 15.30 9.47 2.67
N LEU A 384 16.10 10.55 2.74
CA LEU A 384 17.56 10.47 2.63
C LEU A 384 18.14 9.54 3.72
N MET A 385 17.70 9.68 4.95
CA MET A 385 18.14 8.85 6.07
C MET A 385 17.78 7.37 5.84
N VAL A 386 16.52 7.09 5.48
CA VAL A 386 16.04 5.72 5.27
C VAL A 386 16.70 5.10 4.05
N ALA A 387 16.92 5.86 2.97
CA ALA A 387 17.61 5.38 1.77
C ALA A 387 19.07 5.03 2.06
N LEU A 388 19.80 5.87 2.81
CA LEU A 388 21.18 5.61 3.22
C LEU A 388 21.30 4.34 4.07
N GLU A 389 20.43 4.19 5.08
CA GLU A 389 20.46 3.00 5.94
C GLU A 389 20.03 1.73 5.17
N THR A 390 19.06 1.86 4.24
CA THR A 390 18.70 0.75 3.35
C THR A 390 19.89 0.35 2.46
N PHE A 391 20.57 1.33 1.86
CA PHE A 391 21.77 1.07 1.03
C PHE A 391 22.88 0.40 1.83
N ARG A 392 23.18 0.88 3.04
CA ARG A 392 24.14 0.23 3.95
C ARG A 392 23.72 -1.21 4.27
N GLY A 393 22.44 -1.44 4.56
CA GLY A 393 21.91 -2.78 4.83
C GLY A 393 22.00 -3.73 3.63
N VAL A 394 21.80 -3.21 2.41
CA VAL A 394 21.97 -3.98 1.16
C VAL A 394 23.43 -4.37 0.97
N MET A 395 24.37 -3.43 1.14
CA MET A 395 25.81 -3.70 1.00
C MET A 395 26.31 -4.70 2.05
N ALA A 396 25.78 -4.63 3.27
CA ALA A 396 26.10 -5.58 4.34
C ALA A 396 25.39 -6.95 4.18
N GLY A 397 24.38 -7.06 3.30
CA GLY A 397 23.60 -8.27 3.08
C GLY A 397 22.63 -8.64 4.22
N ASN A 398 22.49 -7.79 5.23
CA ASN A 398 21.73 -8.07 6.46
C ASN A 398 20.23 -7.80 6.31
N ILE A 399 19.84 -7.02 5.30
CA ILE A 399 18.43 -6.59 5.12
C ILE A 399 17.56 -7.63 4.38
N PHE A 400 18.21 -8.63 3.74
CA PHE A 400 17.51 -9.68 2.99
C PHE A 400 17.05 -10.79 3.94
N PHE A 401 15.88 -10.61 4.52
CA PHE A 401 15.23 -11.58 5.38
C PHE A 401 13.72 -11.64 5.08
N ALA A 402 13.22 -12.84 4.81
CA ALA A 402 11.81 -13.08 4.52
C ALA A 402 11.16 -13.95 5.61
N PRO A 403 10.37 -13.36 6.53
CA PRO A 403 9.70 -14.12 7.60
C PRO A 403 8.78 -15.25 7.07
N CYS A 404 8.14 -15.05 5.91
CA CYS A 404 7.30 -16.05 5.28
C CYS A 404 8.07 -17.32 4.85
N VAL A 405 9.35 -17.19 4.48
CA VAL A 405 10.21 -18.30 4.11
C VAL A 405 10.52 -19.15 5.36
N SER A 406 10.96 -18.53 6.43
CA SER A 406 11.29 -19.24 7.68
C SER A 406 10.07 -19.91 8.33
N GLN A 407 8.90 -19.32 8.21
CA GLN A 407 7.66 -19.94 8.68
C GLN A 407 7.28 -21.15 7.82
N TYR A 408 7.42 -21.04 6.51
CA TYR A 408 7.15 -22.14 5.58
C TYR A 408 8.11 -23.31 5.78
N GLU A 409 9.40 -23.05 5.97
CA GLU A 409 10.39 -24.07 6.33
C GLU A 409 9.98 -24.87 7.59
N LYS A 410 9.60 -24.18 8.66
CA LYS A 410 9.13 -24.80 9.90
C LYS A 410 7.90 -25.68 9.68
N GLN A 411 6.95 -25.23 8.86
CA GLN A 411 5.76 -26.01 8.53
C GLN A 411 6.11 -27.29 7.75
N LEU A 412 7.03 -27.21 6.80
CA LEU A 412 7.52 -28.38 6.05
C LEU A 412 8.22 -29.39 6.97
N GLU A 413 9.10 -28.92 7.87
CA GLU A 413 9.77 -29.78 8.86
C GLU A 413 8.77 -30.51 9.78
N GLN A 414 7.72 -29.80 10.22
CA GLN A 414 6.65 -30.40 11.05
C GLN A 414 5.87 -31.48 10.29
N LEU A 415 5.52 -31.22 9.02
CA LEU A 415 4.82 -32.18 8.18
C LEU A 415 5.65 -33.43 7.90
N GLN A 416 6.95 -33.26 7.69
CA GLN A 416 7.87 -34.42 7.50
C GLN A 416 7.98 -35.26 8.77
N LYS A 417 8.12 -34.62 9.93
CA LYS A 417 8.16 -35.33 11.22
C LYS A 417 6.86 -36.13 11.47
N LYS A 418 5.70 -35.54 11.16
CA LYS A 418 4.41 -36.22 11.29
C LYS A 418 4.31 -37.42 10.37
N LYS A 419 4.67 -37.30 9.09
CA LYS A 419 4.69 -38.41 8.13
C LYS A 419 5.65 -39.55 8.55
N GLN A 420 6.77 -39.22 9.18
CA GLN A 420 7.70 -40.23 9.71
C GLN A 420 7.15 -40.96 10.94
N GLN A 421 6.37 -40.26 11.78
CA GLN A 421 5.68 -40.87 12.93
C GLN A 421 4.54 -41.77 12.47
N ASP A 422 3.72 -41.35 11.52
CA ASP A 422 2.62 -42.12 10.96
C ASP A 422 3.15 -43.43 10.32
N LYS A 423 4.22 -43.36 9.54
CA LYS A 423 4.90 -44.57 8.98
C LYS A 423 5.49 -45.51 10.01
N LYS A 424 5.87 -45.03 11.21
CA LYS A 424 6.37 -45.87 12.29
C LYS A 424 5.25 -46.51 13.09
N GLN A 425 4.02 -46.03 13.00
CA GLN A 425 2.84 -46.61 13.64
C GLN A 425 2.14 -47.64 12.75
N GLU A 426 2.41 -47.60 11.42
CA GLU A 426 1.87 -48.56 10.44
C GLU A 426 2.75 -49.84 10.30
N VAL A 427 3.92 -49.87 10.92
CA VAL A 427 4.86 -51.03 11.00
C VAL A 427 4.83 -51.61 12.40
#